data_8a5567f92bf9055f1cb3c2a0d806b93a
#
_entry.id   8a5567f92bf9055f1cb3c2a0d806b93a
#
_cell.length_a   1.000
_cell.length_b   1.000
_cell.length_c   1.000
_cell.angle_alpha   90.00
_cell.angle_beta   90.00
_cell.angle_gamma   90.00
#
_symmetry.space_group_name_H-M   'P 1'
#
loop_
_entity.id
_entity.type
_entity.pdbx_description
1 polymer ?
#
loop_
_entity_poly.entity_id
_entity_poly.type
_entity_poly.pdbx_seq_one_letter_code
_entity_poly.pdbx_strand_id
1 'polypeptide(L)'
;MAELAPANIQGLDIRSTPREEMNLYPLDTFPYEFSGSEIKINFEMPEFTCICPFSDFPDFATIRIEYVPNQRCIELKSLKLYINSFREVKIFHEHAINVILEDFVKACDPLNFDIEGDFNVRGNIRTTVRANYRKSEPPASAGG
;
A
#
# COMPACT_ATOMS: atom_id res chain seq x y z
N MET A 1 -2.68 23.83 3.02
CA MET A 1 -2.48 23.48 1.61
C MET A 1 -3.81 23.55 0.89
N ALA A 2 -3.83 24.17 -0.26
CA ALA A 2 -5.07 24.27 -1.02
C ALA A 2 -5.54 22.89 -1.48
N GLU A 3 -6.84 22.67 -1.39
CA GLU A 3 -7.47 21.47 -1.87
C GLU A 3 -7.46 21.48 -3.40
N LEU A 4 -7.03 20.37 -4.00
CA LEU A 4 -7.07 20.25 -5.45
C LEU A 4 -8.46 19.88 -5.90
N ALA A 5 -8.90 20.49 -7.00
CA ALA A 5 -10.19 20.13 -7.59
C ALA A 5 -10.17 18.67 -8.05
N PRO A 6 -11.30 17.97 -7.97
CA PRO A 6 -11.41 16.62 -8.52
C PRO A 6 -11.04 16.62 -10.00
N ALA A 7 -10.44 15.53 -10.47
CA ALA A 7 -10.14 15.37 -11.87
C ALA A 7 -11.44 15.35 -12.68
N ASN A 8 -11.46 16.15 -13.74
CA ASN A 8 -12.58 16.20 -14.65
C ASN A 8 -12.04 16.26 -16.07
N ILE A 9 -12.08 15.12 -16.76
CA ILE A 9 -11.57 15.00 -18.11
C ILE A 9 -12.76 14.81 -19.05
N GLN A 10 -12.89 15.69 -20.04
CA GLN A 10 -13.95 15.64 -21.04
C GLN A 10 -15.37 15.67 -20.41
N GLY A 11 -15.53 16.38 -19.30
CA GLY A 11 -16.82 16.50 -18.63
C GLY A 11 -17.24 15.28 -17.82
N LEU A 12 -16.38 14.28 -17.68
CA LEU A 12 -16.68 13.11 -16.88
C LEU A 12 -16.39 13.37 -15.41
N ASP A 13 -17.28 12.92 -14.55
CA ASP A 13 -17.13 13.05 -13.10
C ASP A 13 -16.30 11.88 -12.60
N ILE A 14 -15.04 12.16 -12.30
CA ILE A 14 -14.08 11.15 -11.85
C ILE A 14 -14.02 11.18 -10.33
N ARG A 15 -14.41 10.06 -9.69
CA ARG A 15 -14.46 9.97 -8.24
C ARG A 15 -13.70 8.77 -7.72
N SER A 16 -12.75 9.04 -6.83
CA SER A 16 -12.10 8.00 -6.02
C SER A 16 -12.94 7.73 -4.78
N THR A 17 -12.85 6.52 -4.27
CA THR A 17 -13.41 6.19 -2.96
C THR A 17 -12.67 7.01 -1.90
N PRO A 18 -13.37 7.84 -1.09
CA PRO A 18 -12.70 8.56 -0.01
C PRO A 18 -12.05 7.60 0.97
N ARG A 19 -10.93 8.01 1.57
CA ARG A 19 -10.15 7.15 2.45
C ARG A 19 -11.01 6.59 3.61
N GLU A 20 -11.86 7.41 4.19
CA GLU A 20 -12.74 7.02 5.30
C GLU A 20 -13.88 6.09 4.88
N GLU A 21 -14.15 5.97 3.56
CA GLU A 21 -15.17 5.07 3.04
C GLU A 21 -14.60 3.78 2.51
N MET A 22 -13.28 3.62 2.52
CA MET A 22 -12.63 2.38 2.12
C MET A 22 -12.89 1.32 3.17
N ASN A 23 -13.62 0.29 2.78
CA ASN A 23 -13.95 -0.81 3.68
C ASN A 23 -12.86 -1.89 3.63
N LEU A 24 -11.67 -1.52 4.11
CA LEU A 24 -10.51 -2.41 4.10
C LEU A 24 -10.48 -3.29 5.34
N TYR A 25 -10.16 -4.56 5.14
CA TYR A 25 -9.99 -5.49 6.24
C TYR A 25 -8.76 -5.07 7.06
N PRO A 26 -8.83 -5.07 8.39
CA PRO A 26 -7.69 -4.63 9.20
C PRO A 26 -6.52 -5.59 9.13
N LEU A 27 -5.31 -5.03 9.10
CA LEU A 27 -4.08 -5.80 9.16
C LEU A 27 -3.80 -6.20 10.60
N ASP A 28 -3.64 -7.50 10.84
CA ASP A 28 -3.23 -8.02 12.13
C ASP A 28 -1.73 -8.29 12.14
N THR A 29 -1.16 -8.34 13.32
CA THR A 29 0.26 -8.57 13.50
C THR A 29 0.47 -9.58 14.63
N PHE A 30 1.67 -10.15 14.69
CA PHE A 30 2.11 -10.97 15.80
C PHE A 30 3.48 -10.50 16.28
N PRO A 31 3.84 -10.74 17.56
CA PRO A 31 5.14 -10.31 18.06
C PRO A 31 6.28 -11.01 17.33
N TYR A 32 7.30 -10.23 16.93
CA TYR A 32 8.52 -10.78 16.37
C TYR A 32 9.46 -11.12 17.53
N GLU A 33 9.63 -12.41 17.81
CA GLU A 33 10.34 -12.87 19.00
C GLU A 33 11.86 -12.81 18.89
N PHE A 34 12.36 -12.52 17.69
CA PHE A 34 13.81 -12.41 17.45
C PHE A 34 14.20 -10.97 17.15
N SER A 35 13.55 -10.02 17.82
CA SER A 35 13.89 -8.62 17.72
C SER A 35 15.39 -8.41 17.91
N GLY A 36 16.03 -7.73 16.95
CA GLY A 36 17.48 -7.62 16.90
C GLY A 36 18.10 -8.48 15.81
N SER A 37 17.42 -9.53 15.36
CA SER A 37 17.82 -10.25 14.17
C SER A 37 17.16 -9.61 12.96
N GLU A 38 17.95 -9.08 12.05
CA GLU A 38 17.46 -8.39 10.86
C GLU A 38 17.19 -9.38 9.75
N ILE A 39 15.92 -9.59 9.46
CA ILE A 39 15.48 -10.44 8.35
C ILE A 39 14.72 -9.58 7.35
N LYS A 40 14.63 -10.06 6.12
CA LYS A 40 13.82 -9.43 5.08
C LYS A 40 12.68 -10.36 4.74
N ILE A 41 11.46 -9.83 4.79
CA ILE A 41 10.25 -10.57 4.45
C ILE A 41 9.72 -10.03 3.15
N ASN A 42 9.48 -10.92 2.19
CA ASN A 42 8.97 -10.56 0.87
C ASN A 42 7.60 -11.17 0.66
N PHE A 43 6.66 -10.34 0.21
CA PHE A 43 5.35 -10.78 -0.24
C PHE A 43 5.19 -10.45 -1.72
N GLU A 44 4.60 -11.36 -2.47
CA GLU A 44 4.21 -11.09 -3.84
C GLU A 44 2.74 -11.45 -4.00
N MET A 45 1.96 -10.47 -4.44
CA MET A 45 0.52 -10.62 -4.62
C MET A 45 0.17 -10.35 -6.07
N PRO A 46 0.09 -11.41 -6.90
CA PRO A 46 -0.06 -11.24 -8.36
C PRO A 46 -1.48 -10.94 -8.82
N GLU A 47 -2.45 -10.99 -7.94
CA GLU A 47 -3.85 -10.81 -8.30
C GLU A 47 -4.49 -9.59 -7.64
N PHE A 48 -3.69 -8.56 -7.36
CA PHE A 48 -4.24 -7.33 -6.80
C PHE A 48 -5.22 -6.69 -7.78
N THR A 49 -6.39 -6.29 -7.28
CA THR A 49 -7.44 -5.69 -8.08
C THR A 49 -7.99 -4.47 -7.38
N CYS A 50 -8.14 -3.38 -8.12
CA CYS A 50 -8.88 -2.20 -7.68
C CYS A 50 -9.67 -1.67 -8.86
N ILE A 51 -10.45 -0.61 -8.67
CA ILE A 51 -11.30 -0.06 -9.73
C ILE A 51 -10.72 1.28 -10.18
N CYS A 52 -10.60 1.45 -11.48
CA CYS A 52 -10.17 2.72 -12.06
C CYS A 52 -11.24 3.79 -11.82
N PRO A 53 -10.91 4.92 -11.17
CA PRO A 53 -11.91 5.98 -10.92
C PRO A 53 -12.47 6.60 -12.18
N PHE A 54 -11.73 6.53 -13.28
CA PHE A 54 -12.15 7.11 -14.57
C PHE A 54 -13.11 6.22 -15.34
N SER A 55 -12.76 4.93 -15.51
CA SER A 55 -13.49 4.02 -16.38
C SER A 55 -14.46 3.10 -15.66
N ASP A 56 -14.34 2.98 -14.35
CA ASP A 56 -15.06 1.98 -13.52
C ASP A 56 -14.71 0.54 -13.88
N PHE A 57 -13.66 0.33 -14.69
CA PHE A 57 -13.15 -1.01 -14.97
C PHE A 57 -12.10 -1.41 -13.93
N PRO A 58 -11.95 -2.71 -13.70
CA PRO A 58 -10.93 -3.18 -12.78
C PRO A 58 -9.52 -2.95 -13.32
N ASP A 59 -8.62 -2.54 -12.45
CA ASP A 59 -7.19 -2.51 -12.68
C ASP A 59 -6.56 -3.69 -11.96
N PHE A 60 -5.60 -4.35 -12.62
CA PHE A 60 -4.91 -5.52 -12.08
C PHE A 60 -3.44 -5.22 -11.91
N ALA A 61 -2.85 -5.76 -10.87
CA ALA A 61 -1.44 -5.52 -10.59
C ALA A 61 -0.82 -6.70 -9.85
N THR A 62 0.50 -6.78 -9.96
CA THR A 62 1.30 -7.55 -9.03
C THR A 62 1.87 -6.58 -8.00
N ILE A 63 1.57 -6.81 -6.74
CA ILE A 63 2.13 -6.02 -5.64
C ILE A 63 3.29 -6.80 -5.04
N ARG A 64 4.44 -6.15 -4.92
CA ARG A 64 5.63 -6.73 -4.28
C ARG A 64 5.99 -5.88 -3.09
N ILE A 65 6.15 -6.53 -1.95
CA ILE A 65 6.51 -5.89 -0.70
C ILE A 65 7.74 -6.57 -0.13
N GLU A 66 8.72 -5.77 0.31
CA GLU A 66 9.84 -6.24 1.10
C GLU A 66 9.94 -5.38 2.35
N TYR A 67 9.99 -6.00 3.52
CA TYR A 67 10.13 -5.22 4.75
C TYR A 67 11.03 -5.93 5.76
N VAL A 68 11.60 -5.12 6.64
CA VAL A 68 12.41 -5.59 7.77
C VAL A 68 11.59 -5.34 9.03
N PRO A 69 11.18 -6.39 9.74
CA PRO A 69 10.36 -6.21 10.93
C PRO A 69 11.16 -5.61 12.08
N ASN A 70 10.47 -4.88 12.94
CA ASN A 70 11.04 -4.39 14.19
C ASN A 70 10.51 -5.25 15.35
N GLN A 71 9.37 -4.89 15.91
CA GLN A 71 8.77 -5.60 17.05
C GLN A 71 7.63 -6.52 16.64
N ARG A 72 7.07 -6.34 15.46
CA ARG A 72 5.89 -7.06 15.00
C ARG A 72 6.00 -7.45 13.54
N CYS A 73 5.43 -8.60 13.22
CA CYS A 73 5.30 -9.07 11.84
C CYS A 73 3.85 -9.05 11.41
N ILE A 74 3.62 -8.87 10.11
CA ILE A 74 2.28 -8.91 9.52
C ILE A 74 1.79 -10.36 9.48
N GLU A 75 0.54 -10.56 9.91
CA GLU A 75 -0.10 -11.87 9.90
C GLU A 75 -0.71 -12.12 8.50
N LEU A 76 -0.43 -13.28 7.91
CA LEU A 76 -0.72 -13.57 6.50
C LEU A 76 -2.21 -13.64 6.17
N LYS A 77 -3.03 -14.19 7.04
CA LYS A 77 -4.47 -14.30 6.76
C LYS A 77 -5.11 -12.91 6.66
N SER A 78 -4.75 -12.02 7.58
CA SER A 78 -5.24 -10.66 7.54
C SER A 78 -4.74 -9.91 6.32
N LEU A 79 -3.48 -10.16 5.92
CA LEU A 79 -2.92 -9.56 4.71
C LEU A 79 -3.72 -9.97 3.47
N LYS A 80 -4.04 -11.26 3.35
CA LYS A 80 -4.84 -11.76 2.24
C LYS A 80 -6.21 -11.04 2.18
N LEU A 81 -6.88 -10.94 3.31
CA LEU A 81 -8.18 -10.29 3.37
C LEU A 81 -8.09 -8.79 3.10
N TYR A 82 -7.03 -8.15 3.63
CA TYR A 82 -6.76 -6.74 3.40
C TYR A 82 -6.57 -6.43 1.91
N ILE A 83 -5.69 -7.16 1.26
CA ILE A 83 -5.39 -6.96 -0.17
C ILE A 83 -6.64 -7.21 -1.02
N ASN A 84 -7.40 -8.27 -0.71
CA ASN A 84 -8.61 -8.57 -1.45
C ASN A 84 -9.71 -7.54 -1.25
N SER A 85 -9.69 -6.79 -0.15
CA SER A 85 -10.71 -5.77 0.10
C SER A 85 -10.58 -4.55 -0.80
N PHE A 86 -9.50 -4.42 -1.58
CA PHE A 86 -9.36 -3.35 -2.56
C PHE A 86 -10.23 -3.55 -3.81
N ARG A 87 -10.83 -4.72 -3.99
CA ARG A 87 -11.55 -5.06 -5.24
C ARG A 87 -12.66 -4.10 -5.62
N GLU A 88 -13.27 -3.46 -4.65
CA GLU A 88 -14.36 -2.51 -4.88
C GLU A 88 -13.94 -1.06 -4.59
N VAL A 89 -12.67 -0.83 -4.35
CA VAL A 89 -12.15 0.50 -4.05
C VAL A 89 -11.80 1.21 -5.35
N LYS A 90 -12.41 2.36 -5.59
CA LYS A 90 -12.07 3.23 -6.72
C LYS A 90 -10.87 4.08 -6.32
N ILE A 91 -9.74 3.80 -6.92
CA ILE A 91 -8.49 4.42 -6.50
C ILE A 91 -7.49 4.44 -7.65
N PHE A 92 -6.74 5.53 -7.78
CA PHE A 92 -5.64 5.62 -8.73
C PHE A 92 -4.46 4.77 -8.26
N HIS A 93 -3.65 4.29 -9.21
CA HIS A 93 -2.49 3.42 -8.93
C HIS A 93 -1.58 4.02 -7.87
N GLU A 94 -1.25 5.30 -8.03
CA GLU A 94 -0.33 6.00 -7.16
C GLU A 94 -0.84 6.10 -5.72
N HIS A 95 -2.15 6.27 -5.58
CA HIS A 95 -2.78 6.34 -4.26
C HIS A 95 -2.90 4.97 -3.61
N ALA A 96 -3.21 3.93 -4.39
CA ALA A 96 -3.32 2.57 -3.87
C ALA A 96 -2.02 2.13 -3.18
N ILE A 97 -0.88 2.39 -3.81
CA ILE A 97 0.41 2.01 -3.26
C ILE A 97 0.71 2.78 -1.97
N ASN A 98 0.36 4.06 -1.92
CA ASN A 98 0.57 4.87 -0.72
C ASN A 98 -0.35 4.45 0.43
N VAL A 99 -1.60 4.08 0.14
CA VAL A 99 -2.53 3.58 1.16
C VAL A 99 -1.98 2.29 1.78
N ILE A 100 -1.49 1.38 0.96
CA ILE A 100 -0.93 0.12 1.46
C ILE A 100 0.31 0.40 2.33
N LEU A 101 1.19 1.30 1.89
CA LEU A 101 2.36 1.68 2.69
C LEU A 101 1.94 2.25 4.04
N GLU A 102 1.02 3.18 4.05
CA GLU A 102 0.55 3.80 5.30
C GLU A 102 -0.04 2.77 6.27
N ASP A 103 -0.88 1.86 5.75
CA ASP A 103 -1.52 0.85 6.58
C ASP A 103 -0.52 -0.14 7.15
N PHE A 104 0.47 -0.55 6.36
CA PHE A 104 1.54 -1.44 6.83
C PHE A 104 2.39 -0.79 7.92
N VAL A 105 2.82 0.43 7.68
CA VAL A 105 3.65 1.16 8.65
C VAL A 105 2.89 1.35 9.97
N LYS A 106 1.62 1.71 9.88
CA LYS A 106 0.78 1.87 11.06
C LYS A 106 0.58 0.56 11.81
N ALA A 107 0.45 -0.55 11.09
CA ALA A 107 0.17 -1.85 11.70
C ALA A 107 1.40 -2.46 12.38
N CYS A 108 2.58 -2.43 11.76
CA CYS A 108 3.73 -3.18 12.28
C CYS A 108 4.97 -2.33 12.59
N ASP A 109 4.96 -1.03 12.28
CA ASP A 109 6.09 -0.14 12.55
C ASP A 109 7.43 -0.75 12.15
N PRO A 110 7.63 -1.07 10.86
CA PRO A 110 8.82 -1.78 10.41
C PRO A 110 10.05 -0.87 10.43
N LEU A 111 11.25 -1.47 10.42
CA LEU A 111 12.47 -0.71 10.25
C LEU A 111 12.59 -0.16 8.83
N ASN A 112 12.24 -0.98 7.85
CA ASN A 112 12.24 -0.63 6.44
C ASN A 112 11.02 -1.26 5.78
N PHE A 113 10.46 -0.56 4.80
CA PHE A 113 9.34 -1.06 4.01
C PHE A 113 9.50 -0.55 2.59
N ASP A 114 9.48 -1.46 1.63
CA ASP A 114 9.51 -1.15 0.21
C ASP A 114 8.32 -1.82 -0.47
N ILE A 115 7.63 -1.07 -1.31
CA ILE A 115 6.50 -1.59 -2.06
C ILE A 115 6.60 -1.20 -3.52
N GLU A 116 6.27 -2.14 -4.40
CA GLU A 116 6.16 -1.91 -5.83
C GLU A 116 4.79 -2.42 -6.30
N GLY A 117 4.07 -1.56 -7.00
CA GLY A 117 2.88 -1.96 -7.73
C GLY A 117 3.20 -2.01 -9.22
N ASP A 118 3.13 -3.21 -9.79
CA ASP A 118 3.36 -3.43 -11.22
C ASP A 118 1.99 -3.65 -11.86
N PHE A 119 1.43 -2.59 -12.42
CA PHE A 119 0.08 -2.60 -12.98
C PHE A 119 0.10 -3.09 -14.40
N ASN A 120 -0.90 -3.91 -14.75
CA ASN A 120 -1.02 -4.47 -16.10
C ASN A 120 -1.19 -3.37 -17.13
N VAL A 121 -0.76 -3.66 -18.35
CA VAL A 121 -0.83 -2.71 -19.47
C VAL A 121 -2.27 -2.24 -19.69
N ARG A 122 -2.44 -0.93 -19.75
CA ARG A 122 -3.71 -0.27 -20.06
C ARG A 122 -3.44 0.83 -21.07
N GLY A 123 -4.17 0.78 -22.19
CA GLY A 123 -3.96 1.77 -23.24
C GLY A 123 -2.52 1.82 -23.74
N ASN A 124 -1.88 0.66 -23.87
CA ASN A 124 -0.49 0.53 -24.30
C ASN A 124 0.54 1.07 -23.29
N ILE A 125 0.13 1.36 -22.04
CA ILE A 125 1.03 1.87 -21.01
C ILE A 125 1.08 0.88 -19.85
N ARG A 126 2.30 0.49 -19.48
CA ARG A 126 2.55 -0.28 -18.26
C ARG A 126 3.03 0.70 -17.19
N THR A 127 2.37 0.70 -16.05
CA THR A 127 2.68 1.61 -14.94
C THR A 127 3.27 0.83 -13.78
N THR A 128 4.42 1.26 -13.30
CA THR A 128 5.03 0.74 -12.08
C THR A 128 5.14 1.87 -11.08
N VAL A 129 4.62 1.65 -9.86
CA VAL A 129 4.67 2.63 -8.78
C VAL A 129 5.48 2.05 -7.64
N ARG A 130 6.47 2.78 -7.17
CA ARG A 130 7.31 2.37 -6.05
C ARG A 130 7.26 3.40 -4.94
N ALA A 131 7.20 2.92 -3.71
CA ALA A 131 7.26 3.77 -2.53
C ALA A 131 8.07 3.06 -1.44
N ASN A 132 8.62 3.84 -0.53
CA ASN A 132 9.40 3.25 0.56
C ASN A 132 9.23 4.05 1.84
N TYR A 133 9.53 3.37 2.95
CA TYR A 133 9.56 3.96 4.27
C TYR A 133 10.81 3.46 4.98
N ARG A 134 11.48 4.38 5.70
CA ARG A 134 12.62 4.06 6.56
C ARG A 134 12.32 4.67 7.93
N LYS A 135 12.38 3.84 8.97
CA LYS A 135 12.13 4.31 10.32
C LYS A 135 13.22 5.31 10.70
N SER A 136 12.80 6.48 11.18
CA SER A 136 13.75 7.51 11.60
C SER A 136 14.51 7.06 12.84
N GLU A 137 15.84 7.17 12.81
CA GLU A 137 16.64 6.96 13.99
C GLU A 137 16.58 8.20 14.88
N PRO A 138 16.68 8.03 16.21
CA PRO A 138 16.82 9.19 17.10
C PRO A 138 18.04 10.01 16.69
N PRO A 139 18.02 11.34 16.88
CA PRO A 139 19.19 12.16 16.59
C PRO A 139 20.42 11.63 17.34
N ALA A 140 21.59 11.70 16.71
CA ALA A 140 22.83 11.21 17.32
C ALA A 140 23.11 11.88 18.67
N SER A 141 22.77 13.15 18.81
CA SER A 141 22.89 13.88 20.06
C SER A 141 21.99 13.32 21.15
N ALA A 142 20.87 12.73 20.81
CA ALA A 142 19.98 12.06 21.76
C ALA A 142 20.47 10.65 22.08
N GLY A 143 21.22 10.05 21.18
CA GLY A 143 21.79 8.74 21.39
C GLY A 143 23.04 8.75 22.28
N GLY A 144 23.54 9.91 22.53
CA GLY A 144 24.71 10.10 23.41
C GLY A 144 25.95 9.64 22.79
#